data_3663802a1f2e91b507d8499eed1d6d37
#
_entry.id   3663802a1f2e91b507d8499eed1d6d37
#
_cell.length_a   1.000
_cell.length_b   1.000
_cell.length_c   1.000
_cell.angle_alpha   90.00
_cell.angle_beta   90.00
_cell.angle_gamma   90.00
#
_symmetry.space_group_name_H-M   'P 1'
#
loop_
_entity.id
_entity.type
_entity.pdbx_description
1 polymer ?
#
loop_
_entity_poly.entity_id
_entity_poly.type
_entity_poly.pdbx_seq_one_letter_code
_entity_poly.pdbx_strand_id
1 'polypeptide(L)'
;MNGKQTILRVSKMALVGALVAGCLSGQCETAAPLSLTGRVAAAAEAARVVRVIDADTYIMQSGGTTYRLRLVGVDAPEHDQAFGPQATDSVARLLAPGRVVLVARVGLDLYGRTLGAVRLPTATGITAGRSVPLDSLLVVRGWAWAFDPNRKVAGRAQQQLAAQRAGRGLWKCGVSQVVSPKLWRSFNSEIKRRYRVGCTW
;
A
#
# COMPACT_ATOMS: atom_id res chain seq x y z
N MET A 1 -15.92 54.43 -28.65
CA MET A 1 -15.48 55.23 -27.50
C MET A 1 -14.40 54.48 -26.77
N ASN A 2 -13.26 55.04 -26.79
CA ASN A 2 -11.94 54.73 -26.37
C ASN A 2 -11.79 54.41 -24.87
N GLY A 3 -10.87 53.51 -24.53
CA GLY A 3 -10.38 53.32 -23.18
C GLY A 3 -9.27 52.29 -23.13
N LYS A 4 -8.17 52.69 -23.47
CA LYS A 4 -6.73 52.68 -23.16
C LYS A 4 -6.29 51.57 -22.16
N GLN A 5 -5.43 50.71 -22.73
CA GLN A 5 -4.50 49.83 -22.02
C GLN A 5 -3.44 50.67 -21.26
N THR A 6 -3.13 50.32 -20.03
CA THR A 6 -1.94 50.82 -19.36
C THR A 6 -1.06 49.64 -18.99
N ILE A 7 0.05 49.53 -19.72
CA ILE A 7 1.15 48.59 -19.46
C ILE A 7 2.06 49.27 -18.41
N LEU A 8 2.25 48.66 -17.28
CA LEU A 8 3.27 49.08 -16.33
C LEU A 8 4.50 48.16 -16.45
N ARG A 9 5.53 48.70 -17.06
CA ARG A 9 6.90 48.18 -17.03
C ARG A 9 7.50 48.55 -15.68
N VAL A 10 8.05 47.61 -14.94
CA VAL A 10 8.98 47.90 -13.84
C VAL A 10 10.34 47.33 -14.15
N SER A 11 11.28 48.22 -14.09
CA SER A 11 12.68 48.16 -14.49
C SER A 11 13.53 47.32 -13.54
N LYS A 12 14.53 46.65 -14.10
CA LYS A 12 15.65 46.05 -13.41
C LYS A 12 16.52 47.13 -12.76
N MET A 13 16.87 46.97 -11.46
CA MET A 13 18.06 47.58 -10.90
C MET A 13 18.92 46.53 -10.25
N ALA A 14 20.05 46.29 -10.86
CA ALA A 14 21.18 45.59 -10.32
C ALA A 14 21.89 46.54 -9.33
N LEU A 15 22.22 46.03 -8.13
CA LEU A 15 23.21 46.70 -7.28
C LEU A 15 24.28 45.67 -6.93
N VAL A 16 25.44 45.93 -7.50
CA VAL A 16 26.72 45.29 -7.15
C VAL A 16 27.28 46.05 -5.97
N GLY A 17 27.65 45.36 -4.91
CA GLY A 17 28.36 45.92 -3.78
C GLY A 17 29.38 44.89 -3.27
N ALA A 18 30.62 45.22 -3.48
CA ALA A 18 31.78 44.36 -3.18
C ALA A 18 32.31 44.55 -1.74
N LEU A 19 32.95 43.49 -1.30
CA LEU A 19 34.11 43.41 -0.38
C LEU A 19 33.95 43.88 1.09
N VAL A 20 34.31 42.98 2.01
CA VAL A 20 35.62 43.08 2.72
C VAL A 20 35.94 41.71 3.31
N ALA A 21 37.18 41.28 3.08
CA ALA A 21 37.82 40.12 3.68
C ALA A 21 38.14 40.35 5.16
N GLY A 22 37.87 39.37 5.99
CA GLY A 22 38.30 39.30 7.39
C GLY A 22 38.53 37.84 7.75
N CYS A 23 39.73 37.36 7.43
CA CYS A 23 40.20 36.06 7.89
C CYS A 23 40.74 36.25 9.33
N LEU A 24 40.05 35.70 10.32
CA LEU A 24 40.64 35.46 11.64
C LEU A 24 40.28 34.03 12.06
N SER A 25 41.35 33.29 12.25
CA SER A 25 41.51 31.96 12.80
C SER A 25 40.44 31.55 13.82
N GLY A 26 39.61 30.56 13.48
CA GLY A 26 38.66 29.92 14.38
C GLY A 26 38.03 28.72 13.68
N GLN A 27 38.41 27.56 14.09
CA GLN A 27 37.99 26.21 13.75
C GLN A 27 36.65 26.12 13.01
N CYS A 28 36.69 25.72 11.74
CA CYS A 28 35.56 25.28 10.99
C CYS A 28 35.14 23.92 11.58
N GLU A 29 34.23 23.94 12.55
CA GLU A 29 33.48 22.75 12.94
C GLU A 29 32.69 22.32 11.73
N THR A 30 33.16 21.28 11.05
CA THR A 30 32.39 20.53 10.07
C THR A 30 31.19 19.94 10.81
N ALA A 31 30.03 20.58 10.66
CA ALA A 31 28.78 20.02 11.08
C ALA A 31 28.66 18.64 10.40
N ALA A 32 28.82 17.61 11.20
CA ALA A 32 28.56 16.24 10.74
C ALA A 32 27.15 16.20 10.14
N PRO A 33 26.95 15.56 8.98
CA PRO A 33 25.64 15.42 8.43
C PRO A 33 24.78 14.68 9.45
N LEU A 34 23.67 15.30 9.86
CA LEU A 34 22.63 14.64 10.63
C LEU A 34 22.27 13.36 9.90
N SER A 35 22.80 12.25 10.39
CA SER A 35 22.42 10.92 9.95
C SER A 35 20.92 10.80 10.21
N LEU A 36 20.12 11.04 9.19
CA LEU A 36 18.76 10.57 9.13
C LEU A 36 18.86 9.06 9.31
N THR A 37 18.67 8.58 10.54
CA THR A 37 18.45 7.17 10.82
C THR A 37 17.19 6.76 10.10
N GLY A 38 17.33 6.56 8.79
CA GLY A 38 16.33 5.94 7.95
C GLY A 38 16.00 4.61 8.61
N ARG A 39 14.77 4.45 9.02
CA ARG A 39 14.17 3.19 9.41
C ARG A 39 14.64 2.15 8.39
N VAL A 40 15.53 1.25 8.80
CA VAL A 40 16.03 0.18 7.94
C VAL A 40 14.79 -0.57 7.45
N ALA A 41 14.42 -0.38 6.20
CA ALA A 41 13.38 -1.17 5.59
C ALA A 41 13.87 -2.62 5.70
N ALA A 42 13.12 -3.47 6.40
CA ALA A 42 13.49 -4.86 6.54
C ALA A 42 13.81 -5.42 5.14
N ALA A 43 15.01 -6.00 5.00
CA ALA A 43 15.45 -6.52 3.72
C ALA A 43 14.39 -7.53 3.23
N ALA A 44 13.95 -7.35 2.00
CA ALA A 44 12.97 -8.26 1.42
C ALA A 44 13.64 -9.60 1.13
N GLU A 45 13.07 -10.69 1.62
CA GLU A 45 13.52 -12.06 1.37
C GLU A 45 12.65 -12.75 0.31
N ALA A 46 13.21 -13.69 -0.41
CA ALA A 46 12.44 -14.56 -1.29
C ALA A 46 11.67 -15.60 -0.44
N ALA A 47 10.37 -15.68 -0.64
CA ALA A 47 9.52 -16.66 0.01
C ALA A 47 8.62 -17.36 -1.02
N ARG A 48 8.34 -18.64 -0.79
CA ARG A 48 7.46 -19.46 -1.62
C ARG A 48 6.07 -19.47 -1.03
N VAL A 49 5.07 -19.26 -1.85
CA VAL A 49 3.67 -19.42 -1.45
C VAL A 49 3.36 -20.91 -1.30
N VAL A 50 2.89 -21.32 -0.13
CA VAL A 50 2.39 -22.69 0.12
C VAL A 50 0.90 -22.74 -0.24
N ARG A 51 0.11 -21.82 0.33
CA ARG A 51 -1.32 -21.65 0.00
C ARG A 51 -1.85 -20.29 0.43
N VAL A 52 -2.92 -19.86 -0.21
CA VAL A 52 -3.74 -18.72 0.20
C VAL A 52 -4.83 -19.22 1.16
N ILE A 53 -5.03 -18.54 2.30
CA ILE A 53 -6.10 -18.83 3.27
C ILE A 53 -7.30 -17.93 2.95
N ASP A 54 -7.04 -16.64 2.83
CA ASP A 54 -7.96 -15.60 2.38
C ASP A 54 -7.18 -14.52 1.60
N ALA A 55 -7.85 -13.49 1.10
CA ALA A 55 -7.22 -12.55 0.18
C ALA A 55 -6.09 -11.72 0.81
N ASP A 56 -5.89 -11.74 2.12
CA ASP A 56 -4.81 -11.02 2.79
C ASP A 56 -4.01 -11.89 3.80
N THR A 57 -4.25 -13.19 3.81
CA THR A 57 -3.58 -14.14 4.71
C THR A 57 -3.07 -15.35 3.94
N TYR A 58 -1.78 -15.65 4.08
CA TYR A 58 -1.09 -16.68 3.29
C TYR A 58 -0.26 -17.60 4.19
N ILE A 59 -0.08 -18.84 3.76
CA ILE A 59 0.98 -19.72 4.28
C ILE A 59 2.18 -19.57 3.35
N MET A 60 3.29 -19.18 3.92
CA MET A 60 4.54 -18.90 3.22
C MET A 60 5.65 -19.83 3.74
N GLN A 61 6.64 -20.10 2.89
CA GLN A 61 7.85 -20.83 3.24
C GLN A 61 9.09 -20.02 2.84
N SER A 62 10.02 -19.83 3.77
CA SER A 62 11.33 -19.24 3.55
C SER A 62 12.35 -19.85 4.48
N GLY A 63 13.58 -20.11 3.98
CA GLY A 63 14.66 -20.69 4.78
C GLY A 63 14.29 -22.03 5.43
N GLY A 64 13.47 -22.87 4.79
CA GLY A 64 13.02 -24.15 5.32
C GLY A 64 11.87 -24.05 6.35
N THR A 65 11.49 -22.83 6.77
CA THR A 65 10.44 -22.57 7.78
C THR A 65 9.15 -22.15 7.11
N THR A 66 8.03 -22.73 7.57
CA THR A 66 6.68 -22.33 7.15
C THR A 66 6.06 -21.40 8.20
N TYR A 67 5.42 -20.33 7.76
CA TYR A 67 4.78 -19.35 8.63
C TYR A 67 3.50 -18.78 8.02
N ARG A 68 2.63 -18.26 8.88
CA ARG A 68 1.41 -17.57 8.46
C ARG A 68 1.68 -16.08 8.34
N LEU A 69 1.47 -15.53 7.14
CA LEU A 69 1.67 -14.11 6.83
C LEU A 69 0.33 -13.40 6.72
N ARG A 70 0.20 -12.25 7.39
CA ARG A 70 -0.88 -11.27 7.21
C ARG A 70 -0.33 -10.08 6.43
N LEU A 71 -0.88 -9.84 5.25
CA LEU A 71 -0.48 -8.73 4.39
C LEU A 71 -0.81 -7.40 5.07
N VAL A 72 0.17 -6.49 5.16
CA VAL A 72 -0.04 -5.13 5.68
C VAL A 72 -0.61 -4.21 4.61
N GLY A 73 -1.24 -3.12 5.03
CA GLY A 73 -1.76 -2.09 4.14
C GLY A 73 -3.14 -2.36 3.55
N VAL A 74 -3.74 -3.52 3.84
CA VAL A 74 -5.07 -3.91 3.35
C VAL A 74 -5.88 -4.68 4.40
N ASP A 75 -7.21 -4.67 4.23
CA ASP A 75 -8.14 -5.52 4.96
C ASP A 75 -9.10 -6.13 3.91
N ALA A 76 -8.99 -7.44 3.72
CA ALA A 76 -9.78 -8.15 2.72
C ALA A 76 -11.16 -8.57 3.27
N PRO A 77 -12.17 -8.78 2.40
CA PRO A 77 -13.44 -9.34 2.84
C PRO A 77 -13.22 -10.69 3.51
N GLU A 78 -13.95 -10.94 4.59
CA GLU A 78 -13.97 -12.24 5.26
C GLU A 78 -14.52 -13.32 4.30
N HIS A 79 -14.14 -14.58 4.52
CA HIS A 79 -14.58 -15.68 3.64
C HIS A 79 -16.11 -15.80 3.56
N ASP A 80 -16.82 -15.53 4.67
CA ASP A 80 -18.27 -15.55 4.75
C ASP A 80 -18.93 -14.22 4.35
N GLN A 81 -18.17 -13.22 3.96
CA GLN A 81 -18.63 -11.91 3.52
C GLN A 81 -18.90 -11.88 2.02
N ALA A 82 -19.81 -11.02 1.60
CA ALA A 82 -20.03 -10.74 0.18
C ALA A 82 -18.70 -10.40 -0.51
N PHE A 83 -18.44 -11.00 -1.68
CA PHE A 83 -17.18 -10.92 -2.42
C PHE A 83 -15.94 -11.58 -1.75
N GLY A 84 -16.05 -12.13 -0.56
CA GLY A 84 -14.93 -12.80 0.13
C GLY A 84 -14.36 -13.98 -0.66
N PRO A 85 -15.19 -14.97 -1.07
CA PRO A 85 -14.75 -16.09 -1.90
C PRO A 85 -14.09 -15.64 -3.21
N GLN A 86 -14.67 -14.67 -3.91
CA GLN A 86 -14.16 -14.17 -5.19
C GLN A 86 -12.79 -13.44 -5.03
N ALA A 87 -12.64 -12.67 -3.95
CA ALA A 87 -11.37 -12.03 -3.63
C ALA A 87 -10.29 -13.10 -3.34
N THR A 88 -10.62 -14.09 -2.50
CA THR A 88 -9.73 -15.19 -2.15
C THR A 88 -9.31 -15.99 -3.39
N ASP A 89 -10.25 -16.37 -4.26
CA ASP A 89 -9.98 -17.10 -5.50
C ASP A 89 -9.11 -16.30 -6.47
N SER A 90 -9.35 -14.98 -6.54
CA SER A 90 -8.56 -14.09 -7.40
C SER A 90 -7.11 -14.02 -6.93
N VAL A 91 -6.91 -13.93 -5.61
CA VAL A 91 -5.57 -13.94 -5.01
C VAL A 91 -4.93 -15.33 -5.11
N ALA A 92 -5.69 -16.41 -4.93
CA ALA A 92 -5.17 -17.77 -5.05
C ALA A 92 -4.67 -18.08 -6.47
N ARG A 93 -5.36 -17.58 -7.51
CA ARG A 93 -4.87 -17.66 -8.90
C ARG A 93 -3.60 -16.83 -9.10
N LEU A 94 -3.53 -15.65 -8.48
CA LEU A 94 -2.36 -14.78 -8.55
C LEU A 94 -1.17 -15.36 -7.77
N LEU A 95 -1.42 -15.93 -6.60
CA LEU A 95 -0.44 -16.52 -5.69
C LEU A 95 -0.51 -18.05 -5.68
N ALA A 96 -0.48 -18.66 -6.86
CA ALA A 96 -0.53 -20.11 -6.97
C ALA A 96 0.56 -20.79 -6.10
N PRO A 97 0.29 -21.97 -5.54
CA PRO A 97 1.27 -22.72 -4.77
C PRO A 97 2.60 -22.89 -5.52
N GLY A 98 3.71 -22.69 -4.82
CA GLY A 98 5.04 -22.71 -5.41
C GLY A 98 5.53 -21.37 -5.97
N ARG A 99 4.66 -20.36 -6.15
CA ARG A 99 5.08 -19.04 -6.63
C ARG A 99 6.06 -18.40 -5.65
N VAL A 100 7.16 -17.85 -6.18
CA VAL A 100 8.14 -17.10 -5.40
C VAL A 100 7.78 -15.61 -5.43
N VAL A 101 7.79 -14.99 -4.25
CA VAL A 101 7.51 -13.56 -4.04
C VAL A 101 8.58 -12.97 -3.12
N LEU A 102 8.66 -11.65 -3.05
CA LEU A 102 9.52 -10.94 -2.10
C LEU A 102 8.69 -10.52 -0.91
N VAL A 103 9.16 -10.85 0.30
CA VAL A 103 8.49 -10.55 1.57
C VAL A 103 9.39 -9.67 2.43
N ALA A 104 8.89 -8.52 2.86
CA ALA A 104 9.50 -7.71 3.92
C ALA A 104 8.68 -7.89 5.20
N ARG A 105 9.24 -8.60 6.18
CA ARG A 105 8.58 -8.81 7.49
C ARG A 105 8.66 -7.54 8.31
N VAL A 106 7.55 -7.14 8.94
CA VAL A 106 7.47 -5.90 9.73
C VAL A 106 7.14 -6.14 11.21
N GLY A 107 6.87 -7.36 11.60
CA GLY A 107 6.57 -7.75 12.99
C GLY A 107 5.62 -8.93 13.09
N LEU A 108 5.04 -9.11 14.27
CA LEU A 108 3.99 -10.09 14.56
C LEU A 108 2.72 -9.35 15.00
N ASP A 109 1.57 -9.93 14.72
CA ASP A 109 0.31 -9.46 15.31
C ASP A 109 0.02 -10.18 16.63
N LEU A 110 -1.08 -9.82 17.28
CA LEU A 110 -1.51 -10.38 18.55
C LEU A 110 -1.86 -11.88 18.48
N TYR A 111 -2.04 -12.42 17.27
CA TYR A 111 -2.36 -13.83 17.01
C TYR A 111 -1.12 -14.64 16.58
N GLY A 112 0.07 -14.04 16.66
CA GLY A 112 1.33 -14.68 16.26
C GLY A 112 1.54 -14.79 14.75
N ARG A 113 0.71 -14.11 13.93
CA ARG A 113 0.93 -14.08 12.47
C ARG A 113 2.05 -13.10 12.13
N THR A 114 2.90 -13.46 11.20
CA THR A 114 3.89 -12.52 10.64
C THR A 114 3.19 -11.42 9.87
N LEU A 115 3.36 -10.17 10.27
CA LEU A 115 2.97 -9.01 9.48
C LEU A 115 4.04 -8.77 8.41
N GLY A 116 3.63 -8.62 7.14
CA GLY A 116 4.59 -8.41 6.07
C GLY A 116 4.01 -7.69 4.86
N ALA A 117 4.90 -6.98 4.16
CA ALA A 117 4.66 -6.47 2.82
C ALA A 117 5.11 -7.51 1.80
N VAL A 118 4.31 -7.73 0.77
CA VAL A 118 4.58 -8.69 -0.30
C VAL A 118 4.73 -7.96 -1.63
N ARG A 119 5.75 -8.30 -2.40
CA ARG A 119 5.96 -7.78 -3.75
C ARG A 119 6.05 -8.93 -4.75
N LEU A 120 5.38 -8.75 -5.86
CA LEU A 120 5.37 -9.70 -6.97
C LEU A 120 6.50 -9.34 -7.93
N PRO A 121 7.50 -10.22 -8.17
CA PRO A 121 8.47 -10.01 -9.24
C PRO A 121 7.75 -9.93 -10.59
N THR A 122 8.19 -9.01 -11.46
CA THR A 122 7.73 -8.97 -12.85
C THR A 122 8.42 -10.06 -13.69
N ALA A 123 7.89 -10.33 -14.89
CA ALA A 123 8.34 -11.41 -15.76
C ALA A 123 9.84 -11.39 -16.14
N THR A 124 10.52 -10.28 -15.95
CA THR A 124 11.99 -10.12 -16.17
C THR A 124 12.85 -10.65 -15.01
N GLY A 125 12.23 -11.30 -14.02
CA GLY A 125 12.92 -11.99 -12.93
C GLY A 125 13.18 -11.15 -11.68
N ILE A 126 13.55 -11.83 -10.60
CA ILE A 126 13.85 -11.25 -9.28
C ILE A 126 15.03 -10.26 -9.37
N THR A 127 15.94 -10.47 -10.30
CA THR A 127 17.15 -9.68 -10.53
C THR A 127 16.92 -8.37 -11.26
N ALA A 128 15.79 -8.19 -11.96
CA ALA A 128 15.52 -6.98 -12.74
C ALA A 128 15.00 -5.79 -11.89
N GLY A 129 14.90 -5.91 -10.57
CA GLY A 129 14.56 -4.83 -9.64
C GLY A 129 13.11 -4.31 -9.73
N ARG A 130 12.33 -4.75 -10.70
CA ARG A 130 10.93 -4.35 -10.86
C ARG A 130 9.99 -5.34 -10.17
N SER A 131 9.18 -4.83 -9.27
CA SER A 131 8.19 -5.63 -8.55
C SER A 131 6.95 -4.81 -8.22
N VAL A 132 5.79 -5.45 -8.21
CA VAL A 132 4.50 -4.82 -7.92
C VAL A 132 4.12 -5.07 -6.46
N PRO A 133 3.80 -4.05 -5.66
CA PRO A 133 3.30 -4.24 -4.31
C PRO A 133 1.93 -4.94 -4.35
N LEU A 134 1.81 -6.06 -3.65
CA LEU A 134 0.57 -6.86 -3.66
C LEU A 134 -0.60 -6.11 -3.03
N ASP A 135 -0.37 -5.41 -1.93
CA ASP A 135 -1.38 -4.58 -1.26
C ASP A 135 -1.96 -3.51 -2.20
N SER A 136 -1.10 -2.83 -2.98
CA SER A 136 -1.53 -1.89 -4.02
C SER A 136 -2.41 -2.56 -5.06
N LEU A 137 -1.99 -3.73 -5.54
CA LEU A 137 -2.72 -4.48 -6.55
C LEU A 137 -4.12 -4.88 -6.06
N LEU A 138 -4.23 -5.36 -4.82
CA LEU A 138 -5.52 -5.74 -4.24
C LEU A 138 -6.48 -4.54 -4.15
N VAL A 139 -5.98 -3.39 -3.69
CA VAL A 139 -6.79 -2.16 -3.58
C VAL A 139 -7.23 -1.67 -4.96
N VAL A 140 -6.32 -1.59 -5.93
CA VAL A 140 -6.63 -1.12 -7.30
C VAL A 140 -7.62 -2.04 -8.01
N ARG A 141 -7.57 -3.35 -7.73
CA ARG A 141 -8.50 -4.34 -8.27
C ARG A 141 -9.84 -4.38 -7.53
N GLY A 142 -9.94 -3.70 -6.37
CA GLY A 142 -11.11 -3.76 -5.50
C GLY A 142 -11.27 -5.15 -4.85
N TRP A 143 -10.16 -5.84 -4.55
CA TRP A 143 -10.19 -7.14 -3.86
C TRP A 143 -10.02 -7.00 -2.35
N ALA A 144 -9.63 -5.81 -1.89
CA ALA A 144 -9.51 -5.46 -0.48
C ALA A 144 -9.71 -3.96 -0.26
N TRP A 145 -10.02 -3.57 0.97
CA TRP A 145 -9.95 -2.18 1.42
C TRP A 145 -8.51 -1.76 1.66
N ALA A 146 -8.20 -0.50 1.43
CA ALA A 146 -7.00 0.12 1.95
C ALA A 146 -7.12 0.21 3.48
N PHE A 147 -6.16 -0.38 4.18
CA PHE A 147 -6.08 -0.35 5.63
C PHE A 147 -4.70 0.15 6.07
N ASP A 148 -4.60 1.45 6.24
CA ASP A 148 -3.40 2.11 6.75
C ASP A 148 -3.79 3.07 7.88
N PRO A 149 -4.01 2.56 9.10
CA PRO A 149 -4.47 3.36 10.24
C PRO A 149 -3.51 4.48 10.60
N ASN A 150 -2.25 4.35 10.25
CA ASN A 150 -1.22 5.35 10.52
C ASN A 150 -0.90 6.24 9.31
N ARG A 151 -1.61 6.09 8.19
CA ARG A 151 -1.42 6.84 6.93
C ARG A 151 0.04 6.87 6.44
N LYS A 152 0.75 5.76 6.62
CA LYS A 152 2.18 5.65 6.27
C LYS A 152 2.43 5.33 4.80
N VAL A 153 1.41 4.81 4.11
CA VAL A 153 1.52 4.42 2.70
C VAL A 153 0.80 5.45 1.84
N ALA A 154 1.58 6.33 1.23
CA ALA A 154 1.03 7.34 0.33
C ALA A 154 0.25 6.69 -0.84
N GLY A 155 -0.87 7.32 -1.21
CA GLY A 155 -1.64 6.94 -2.40
C GLY A 155 -2.65 5.80 -2.20
N ARG A 156 -2.69 5.08 -1.07
CA ARG A 156 -3.65 3.97 -0.86
C ARG A 156 -5.10 4.43 -0.87
N ALA A 157 -5.40 5.53 -0.20
CA ALA A 157 -6.76 6.11 -0.20
C ALA A 157 -7.22 6.50 -1.61
N GLN A 158 -6.34 7.12 -2.40
CA GLN A 158 -6.62 7.51 -3.79
C GLN A 158 -6.83 6.29 -4.69
N GLN A 159 -6.04 5.22 -4.51
CA GLN A 159 -6.23 3.96 -5.22
C GLN A 159 -7.59 3.33 -4.92
N GLN A 160 -8.02 3.34 -3.66
CA GLN A 160 -9.35 2.86 -3.27
C GLN A 160 -10.46 3.71 -3.89
N LEU A 161 -10.36 5.04 -3.82
CA LEU A 161 -11.34 5.92 -4.46
C LEU A 161 -11.44 5.69 -5.96
N ALA A 162 -10.32 5.45 -6.64
CA ALA A 162 -10.31 5.12 -8.06
C ALA A 162 -10.97 3.76 -8.34
N ALA A 163 -10.76 2.75 -7.49
CA ALA A 163 -11.43 1.45 -7.60
C ALA A 163 -12.95 1.56 -7.37
N GLN A 164 -13.36 2.36 -6.37
CA GLN A 164 -14.77 2.65 -6.06
C GLN A 164 -15.48 3.33 -7.23
N ARG A 165 -14.89 4.41 -7.78
CA ARG A 165 -15.45 5.13 -8.93
C ARG A 165 -15.59 4.25 -10.18
N ALA A 166 -14.66 3.32 -10.35
CA ALA A 166 -14.65 2.40 -11.48
C ALA A 166 -15.46 1.11 -11.24
N GLY A 167 -16.14 0.95 -10.10
CA GLY A 167 -16.93 -0.22 -9.76
C GLY A 167 -16.14 -1.53 -9.79
N ARG A 168 -14.85 -1.51 -9.36
CA ARG A 168 -13.99 -2.69 -9.45
C ARG A 168 -14.21 -3.63 -8.27
N GLY A 169 -14.24 -4.94 -8.56
CA GLY A 169 -14.30 -5.98 -7.54
C GLY A 169 -15.45 -5.78 -6.56
N LEU A 170 -15.18 -5.67 -5.27
CA LEU A 170 -16.18 -5.47 -4.21
C LEU A 170 -17.03 -4.20 -4.39
N TRP A 171 -16.57 -3.24 -5.20
CA TRP A 171 -17.27 -1.98 -5.45
C TRP A 171 -18.27 -2.05 -6.61
N LYS A 172 -18.43 -3.22 -7.25
CA LYS A 172 -19.27 -3.41 -8.44
C LYS A 172 -20.70 -2.91 -8.28
N CYS A 173 -21.31 -3.13 -7.12
CA CYS A 173 -22.68 -2.72 -6.83
C CYS A 173 -22.80 -1.40 -6.05
N GLY A 174 -21.75 -0.59 -6.06
CA GLY A 174 -21.70 0.70 -5.36
C GLY A 174 -21.21 0.60 -3.93
N VAL A 175 -20.69 1.70 -3.42
CA VAL A 175 -20.04 1.78 -2.10
C VAL A 175 -21.01 1.61 -0.93
N SER A 176 -22.29 1.96 -1.10
CA SER A 176 -23.33 1.84 -0.07
C SER A 176 -23.69 0.38 0.25
N GLN A 177 -23.43 -0.54 -0.66
CA GLN A 177 -23.70 -1.97 -0.49
C GLN A 177 -22.56 -2.74 0.17
N VAL A 178 -21.46 -2.07 0.45
CA VAL A 178 -20.21 -2.72 0.85
C VAL A 178 -19.91 -2.44 2.32
N VAL A 179 -19.76 -3.51 3.10
CA VAL A 179 -19.44 -3.46 4.53
C VAL A 179 -17.94 -3.72 4.70
N SER A 180 -17.28 -2.93 5.56
CA SER A 180 -15.87 -3.18 5.87
C SER A 180 -15.69 -4.48 6.66
N PRO A 181 -14.56 -5.20 6.51
CA PRO A 181 -14.32 -6.45 7.25
C PRO A 181 -14.38 -6.26 8.77
N LYS A 182 -13.86 -5.12 9.26
CA LYS A 182 -13.94 -4.78 10.68
C LYS A 182 -15.39 -4.73 11.18
N LEU A 183 -16.28 -4.08 10.43
CA LEU A 183 -17.70 -3.98 10.77
C LEU A 183 -18.39 -5.33 10.61
N TRP A 184 -18.05 -6.09 9.55
CA TRP A 184 -18.57 -7.43 9.32
C TRP A 184 -18.31 -8.38 10.50
N ARG A 185 -17.10 -8.34 11.08
CA ARG A 185 -16.75 -9.13 12.26
C ARG A 185 -17.58 -8.82 13.50
N SER A 186 -18.15 -7.61 13.60
CA SER A 186 -19.03 -7.23 14.71
C SER A 186 -20.50 -7.64 14.52
N PHE A 187 -20.89 -8.08 13.33
CA PHE A 187 -22.27 -8.45 13.03
C PHE A 187 -22.60 -9.86 13.54
N ASN A 188 -23.82 -10.01 14.06
CA ASN A 188 -24.39 -11.32 14.31
C ASN A 188 -24.85 -11.99 12.98
N SER A 189 -25.26 -13.26 13.05
CA SER A 189 -25.63 -14.04 11.88
C SER A 189 -26.87 -13.48 11.14
N GLU A 190 -27.78 -12.83 11.84
CA GLU A 190 -28.97 -12.23 11.23
C GLU A 190 -28.60 -11.01 10.38
N ILE A 191 -27.78 -10.11 10.94
CA ILE A 191 -27.30 -8.91 10.23
C ILE A 191 -26.45 -9.35 9.03
N LYS A 192 -25.56 -10.32 9.20
CA LYS A 192 -24.74 -10.85 8.11
C LYS A 192 -25.59 -11.37 6.94
N ARG A 193 -26.70 -12.06 7.20
CA ARG A 193 -27.62 -12.52 6.16
C ARG A 193 -28.17 -11.38 5.30
N ARG A 194 -28.51 -10.23 5.91
CA ARG A 194 -29.04 -9.06 5.17
C ARG A 194 -28.03 -8.50 4.17
N TYR A 195 -26.73 -8.52 4.49
CA TYR A 195 -25.67 -7.98 3.64
C TYR A 195 -25.07 -8.97 2.65
N ARG A 196 -25.48 -10.26 2.70
CA ARG A 196 -25.07 -11.26 1.70
C ARG A 196 -25.88 -11.19 0.42
N VAL A 197 -27.05 -10.55 0.46
CA VAL A 197 -28.02 -10.52 -0.63
C VAL A 197 -27.90 -9.20 -1.37
N GLY A 198 -27.85 -9.21 -2.68
CA GLY A 198 -28.07 -8.03 -3.51
C GLY A 198 -27.03 -7.72 -4.58
N CYS A 199 -25.84 -8.30 -4.54
CA CYS A 199 -24.86 -8.13 -5.62
C CYS A 199 -24.45 -9.48 -6.18
N THR A 200 -24.62 -9.68 -7.49
CA THR A 200 -24.06 -10.82 -8.21
C THR A 200 -22.66 -10.49 -8.70
N TRP A 201 -21.69 -11.23 -8.21
CA TRP A 201 -20.25 -11.03 -8.50
C TRP A 201 -19.76 -11.89 -9.66
#